data_988a1d1bbeb66d70b5248726d9b8bfce
#
_entry.id   988a1d1bbeb66d70b5248726d9b8bfce
#
_cell.length_a   1.000
_cell.length_b   1.000
_cell.length_c   1.000
_cell.angle_alpha   90.00
_cell.angle_beta   90.00
_cell.angle_gamma   90.00
#
_symmetry.space_group_name_H-M   'P 1'
#
loop_
_entity.id
_entity.type
_entity.pdbx_description
1 polymer ?
#
loop_
_entity_poly.entity_id
_entity_poly.type
_entity_poly.pdbx_seq_one_letter_code
_entity_poly.pdbx_strand_id
1 'polypeptide(L)'
;MLNTIFKTVLCCIVLFLFWSCTSSKEYQYSITKNYKPDDPKLYETIVRLDSIFFNAYNTCEVNLEKYGNFYADDIEFYHDNGGLMTSKKDIIEGTKKNICGKVTRELVKGSIEVYPIKDFGAIEIGLHKFHNNTEPKNAKSSIGRFMIIWKNDNNNWKITRVVSLH
;
A
#
# COMPACT_ATOMS: atom_id res chain seq x y z
N MET A 1 1.89 63.82 2.51
CA MET A 1 2.91 62.75 2.43
C MET A 1 2.76 61.68 3.52
N LEU A 2 2.51 62.03 4.78
CA LEU A 2 2.38 61.04 5.87
C LEU A 2 1.23 60.05 5.70
N ASN A 3 0.08 60.50 5.12
CA ASN A 3 -1.10 59.71 4.94
C ASN A 3 -1.00 58.60 3.86
N THR A 4 -0.10 58.80 2.89
CA THR A 4 0.11 57.85 1.78
C THR A 4 1.03 56.71 2.24
N ILE A 5 2.05 57.03 3.06
CA ILE A 5 2.95 56.02 3.62
C ILE A 5 2.24 55.10 4.62
N PHE A 6 1.31 55.65 5.41
CA PHE A 6 0.52 54.85 6.36
C PHE A 6 -0.43 53.88 5.66
N LYS A 7 -1.03 54.28 4.54
CA LYS A 7 -1.89 53.37 3.73
C LYS A 7 -1.11 52.27 3.04
N THR A 8 0.13 52.54 2.57
CA THR A 8 0.96 51.51 1.93
C THR A 8 1.48 50.49 2.94
N VAL A 9 1.89 50.94 4.13
CA VAL A 9 2.36 50.06 5.20
C VAL A 9 1.21 49.17 5.72
N LEU A 10 0.00 49.72 5.87
CA LEU A 10 -1.17 48.95 6.32
C LEU A 10 -1.58 47.88 5.26
N CYS A 11 -1.46 48.20 3.97
CA CYS A 11 -1.77 47.28 2.88
C CYS A 11 -0.77 46.12 2.83
N CYS A 12 0.52 46.36 3.08
CA CYS A 12 1.56 45.32 3.15
C CYS A 12 1.37 44.38 4.37
N ILE A 13 0.94 44.91 5.51
CA ILE A 13 0.69 44.10 6.72
C ILE A 13 -0.52 43.17 6.50
N VAL A 14 -1.57 43.61 5.81
CA VAL A 14 -2.76 42.79 5.52
C VAL A 14 -2.43 41.67 4.53
N LEU A 15 -1.51 41.88 3.57
CA LEU A 15 -1.11 40.87 2.62
C LEU A 15 -0.26 39.73 3.24
N PHE A 16 0.43 39.97 4.34
CA PHE A 16 1.22 38.96 5.05
C PHE A 16 0.37 38.04 5.96
N LEU A 17 -0.85 38.44 6.31
CA LEU A 17 -1.73 37.63 7.18
C LEU A 17 -2.44 36.49 6.47
N PHE A 18 -2.40 36.41 5.13
CA PHE A 18 -3.06 35.36 4.36
C PHE A 18 -2.14 34.19 3.96
N TRP A 19 -0.87 34.21 4.34
CA TRP A 19 0.00 33.04 4.18
C TRP A 19 -0.11 32.13 5.40
N SER A 20 -1.33 31.85 5.81
CA SER A 20 -1.63 30.73 6.70
C SER A 20 -1.44 29.47 5.89
N CYS A 21 -0.24 28.90 5.93
CA CYS A 21 0.02 27.57 5.43
C CYS A 21 -0.88 26.62 6.24
N THR A 22 -2.05 26.28 5.70
CA THR A 22 -2.84 25.17 6.20
C THR A 22 -2.05 23.91 5.91
N SER A 23 -1.17 23.57 6.85
CA SER A 23 -0.59 22.24 6.95
C SER A 23 -1.78 21.29 7.18
N SER A 24 -2.29 20.71 6.10
CA SER A 24 -3.18 19.57 6.22
C SER A 24 -2.38 18.52 7.01
N LYS A 25 -2.81 18.22 8.24
CA LYS A 25 -2.30 17.06 8.98
C LYS A 25 -2.64 15.85 8.13
N GLU A 26 -1.66 15.38 7.34
CA GLU A 26 -1.73 14.10 6.67
C GLU A 26 -1.85 13.07 7.79
N TYR A 27 -3.01 12.45 7.94
CA TYR A 27 -3.21 11.37 8.91
C TYR A 27 -2.36 10.20 8.43
N GLN A 28 -1.21 10.03 9.06
CA GLN A 28 -0.36 8.86 8.84
C GLN A 28 -0.99 7.70 9.60
N TYR A 29 -1.59 6.77 8.88
CA TYR A 29 -2.07 5.51 9.45
C TYR A 29 -0.85 4.64 9.76
N SER A 30 -0.50 4.51 11.03
CA SER A 30 0.51 3.58 11.52
C SER A 30 -0.19 2.46 12.29
N ILE A 31 0.16 1.20 12.01
CA ILE A 31 -0.35 0.04 12.75
C ILE A 31 0.26 0.03 14.13
N THR A 32 1.58 0.22 14.20
CA THR A 32 2.33 0.35 15.45
C THR A 32 2.72 1.81 15.67
N LYS A 33 2.39 2.36 16.84
CA LYS A 33 2.76 3.74 17.17
C LYS A 33 4.28 3.91 17.16
N ASN A 34 4.76 4.88 16.38
CA ASN A 34 6.18 5.21 16.23
C ASN A 34 7.02 4.05 15.66
N TYR A 35 6.46 3.24 14.76
CA TYR A 35 7.21 2.21 14.06
C TYR A 35 8.48 2.77 13.41
N LYS A 36 9.58 2.05 13.59
CA LYS A 36 10.85 2.25 12.88
C LYS A 36 11.36 0.89 12.44
N PRO A 37 11.81 0.74 11.20
CA PRO A 37 12.34 -0.53 10.73
C PRO A 37 13.64 -0.90 11.45
N ASP A 38 13.75 -2.15 11.91
CA ASP A 38 14.99 -2.69 12.49
C ASP A 38 16.10 -2.80 11.44
N ASP A 39 15.74 -3.08 10.19
CA ASP A 39 16.62 -3.09 9.02
C ASP A 39 16.06 -2.17 7.92
N PRO A 40 16.59 -0.94 7.78
CA PRO A 40 16.14 0.01 6.76
C PRO A 40 16.31 -0.48 5.32
N LYS A 41 17.36 -1.27 5.01
CA LYS A 41 17.58 -1.81 3.66
C LYS A 41 16.56 -2.89 3.31
N LEU A 42 16.25 -3.74 4.27
CA LEU A 42 15.19 -4.74 4.12
C LEU A 42 13.84 -4.05 3.94
N TYR A 43 13.55 -3.02 4.73
CA TYR A 43 12.33 -2.22 4.60
C TYR A 43 12.18 -1.64 3.19
N GLU A 44 13.19 -0.96 2.67
CA GLU A 44 13.17 -0.40 1.32
C GLU A 44 12.98 -1.49 0.25
N THR A 45 13.60 -2.66 0.46
CA THR A 45 13.47 -3.81 -0.45
C THR A 45 12.03 -4.31 -0.49
N ILE A 46 11.40 -4.53 0.66
CA ILE A 46 10.03 -5.05 0.75
C ILE A 46 9.02 -4.03 0.24
N VAL A 47 9.15 -2.76 0.61
CA VAL A 47 8.27 -1.68 0.07
C VAL A 47 8.33 -1.63 -1.47
N ARG A 48 9.53 -1.78 -2.05
CA ARG A 48 9.68 -1.84 -3.50
C ARG A 48 9.02 -3.10 -4.10
N LEU A 49 9.16 -4.25 -3.44
CA LEU A 49 8.54 -5.50 -3.88
C LEU A 49 7.01 -5.43 -3.80
N ASP A 50 6.44 -4.88 -2.72
CA ASP A 50 4.99 -4.59 -2.61
C ASP A 50 4.51 -3.74 -3.78
N SER A 51 5.22 -2.65 -4.04
CA SER A 51 4.86 -1.75 -5.15
C SER A 51 4.86 -2.46 -6.51
N ILE A 52 5.86 -3.31 -6.80
CA ILE A 52 5.95 -4.04 -8.07
C ILE A 52 4.86 -5.13 -8.14
N PHE A 53 4.64 -5.85 -7.06
CA PHE A 53 3.62 -6.90 -6.96
C PHE A 53 2.21 -6.34 -7.17
N PHE A 54 1.86 -5.28 -6.45
CA PHE A 54 0.54 -4.68 -6.59
C PHE A 54 0.37 -3.83 -7.84
N ASN A 55 1.44 -3.33 -8.44
CA ASN A 55 1.36 -2.79 -9.80
C ASN A 55 0.98 -3.90 -10.79
N ALA A 56 1.57 -5.09 -10.68
CA ALA A 56 1.21 -6.23 -11.54
C ALA A 56 -0.23 -6.72 -11.26
N TYR A 57 -0.69 -6.70 -10.02
CA TYR A 57 -2.08 -6.95 -9.65
C TYR A 57 -3.03 -5.92 -10.29
N ASN A 58 -2.77 -4.64 -10.13
CA ASN A 58 -3.61 -3.56 -10.63
C ASN A 58 -3.67 -3.49 -12.17
N THR A 59 -2.72 -4.11 -12.85
CA THR A 59 -2.62 -4.17 -14.32
C THR A 59 -2.67 -5.61 -14.83
N CYS A 60 -3.29 -6.51 -14.08
CA CYS A 60 -3.23 -7.95 -14.34
C CYS A 60 -3.88 -8.38 -15.67
N GLU A 61 -4.64 -7.51 -16.34
CA GLU A 61 -5.11 -7.77 -17.70
C GLU A 61 -3.95 -8.07 -18.66
N VAL A 62 -2.79 -7.46 -18.44
CA VAL A 62 -1.58 -7.64 -19.26
C VAL A 62 -0.36 -8.16 -18.45
N ASN A 63 -0.42 -8.14 -17.13
CA ASN A 63 0.68 -8.49 -16.23
C ASN A 63 0.37 -9.68 -15.30
N LEU A 64 -0.61 -10.53 -15.65
CA LEU A 64 -1.04 -11.65 -14.80
C LEU A 64 0.09 -12.65 -14.52
N GLU A 65 0.92 -12.95 -15.51
CA GLU A 65 2.09 -13.81 -15.34
C GLU A 65 3.09 -13.20 -14.35
N LYS A 66 3.39 -11.90 -14.50
CA LYS A 66 4.27 -11.18 -13.57
C LYS A 66 3.75 -11.20 -12.14
N TYR A 67 2.44 -11.02 -11.96
CA TYR A 67 1.76 -11.14 -10.66
C TYR A 67 1.93 -12.55 -10.09
N GLY A 68 1.60 -13.58 -10.87
CA GLY A 68 1.70 -14.98 -10.45
C GLY A 68 3.14 -15.43 -10.13
N ASN A 69 4.14 -14.83 -10.77
CA ASN A 69 5.54 -15.16 -10.54
C ASN A 69 6.07 -14.73 -9.17
N PHE A 70 5.38 -13.85 -8.45
CA PHE A 70 5.72 -13.54 -7.07
C PHE A 70 5.37 -14.66 -6.08
N TYR A 71 4.35 -15.47 -6.36
CA TYR A 71 3.97 -16.54 -5.45
C TYR A 71 4.95 -17.72 -5.50
N ALA A 72 5.26 -18.24 -4.32
CA ALA A 72 5.89 -19.56 -4.19
C ALA A 72 4.90 -20.66 -4.61
N ASP A 73 5.40 -21.85 -4.94
CA ASP A 73 4.52 -22.95 -5.34
C ASP A 73 3.74 -23.53 -4.16
N ASP A 74 4.26 -23.36 -2.94
CA ASP A 74 3.65 -23.75 -1.66
C ASP A 74 2.90 -22.60 -0.96
N ILE A 75 2.40 -21.62 -1.74
CA ILE A 75 1.63 -20.48 -1.23
C ILE A 75 0.40 -20.91 -0.40
N GLU A 76 0.18 -20.23 0.70
CA GLU A 76 -1.10 -20.24 1.42
C GLU A 76 -1.66 -18.82 1.49
N PHE A 77 -2.88 -18.66 1.00
CA PHE A 77 -3.59 -17.38 1.00
C PHE A 77 -4.81 -17.48 1.89
N TYR A 78 -4.79 -16.78 3.00
CA TYR A 78 -5.86 -16.69 3.99
C TYR A 78 -6.67 -15.42 3.74
N HIS A 79 -7.89 -15.56 3.28
CA HIS A 79 -8.81 -14.47 3.02
C HIS A 79 -10.01 -14.57 3.97
N ASP A 80 -10.31 -13.50 4.73
CA ASP A 80 -11.37 -13.50 5.73
C ASP A 80 -12.74 -13.94 5.17
N ASN A 81 -13.09 -13.47 3.97
CA ASN A 81 -14.36 -13.83 3.31
C ASN A 81 -14.22 -15.00 2.31
N GLY A 82 -13.02 -15.26 1.80
CA GLY A 82 -12.75 -16.28 0.76
C GLY A 82 -12.21 -17.60 1.31
N GLY A 83 -11.80 -17.64 2.59
CA GLY A 83 -11.21 -18.82 3.20
C GLY A 83 -9.76 -19.06 2.80
N LEU A 84 -9.29 -20.28 2.95
CA LEU A 84 -7.91 -20.70 2.66
C LEU A 84 -7.81 -21.20 1.20
N MET A 85 -6.83 -20.63 0.48
CA MET A 85 -6.40 -21.11 -0.84
C MET A 85 -4.94 -21.54 -0.78
N THR A 86 -4.64 -22.75 -1.24
CA THR A 86 -3.29 -23.36 -1.26
C THR A 86 -2.78 -23.68 -2.67
N SER A 87 -3.60 -23.42 -3.68
CA SER A 87 -3.25 -23.62 -5.08
C SER A 87 -2.87 -22.30 -5.73
N LYS A 88 -1.61 -22.13 -6.06
CA LYS A 88 -1.12 -20.98 -6.83
C LYS A 88 -1.90 -20.79 -8.13
N LYS A 89 -2.21 -21.88 -8.83
CA LYS A 89 -3.01 -21.86 -10.06
C LYS A 89 -4.39 -21.26 -9.80
N ASP A 90 -5.08 -21.71 -8.76
CA ASP A 90 -6.44 -21.26 -8.46
C ASP A 90 -6.48 -19.80 -8.01
N ILE A 91 -5.44 -19.34 -7.27
CA ILE A 91 -5.27 -17.93 -6.90
C ILE A 91 -5.14 -17.07 -8.18
N ILE A 92 -4.29 -17.47 -9.13
CA ILE A 92 -4.07 -16.73 -10.38
C ILE A 92 -5.34 -16.72 -11.24
N GLU A 93 -6.00 -17.87 -11.39
CA GLU A 93 -7.26 -17.99 -12.15
C GLU A 93 -8.40 -17.17 -11.50
N GLY A 94 -8.49 -17.21 -10.17
CA GLY A 94 -9.43 -16.40 -9.40
C GLY A 94 -9.19 -14.90 -9.59
N THR A 95 -7.92 -14.47 -9.55
CA THR A 95 -7.53 -13.09 -9.83
C THR A 95 -7.90 -12.68 -11.25
N LYS A 96 -7.59 -13.51 -12.25
CA LYS A 96 -7.96 -13.27 -13.64
C LYS A 96 -9.45 -13.06 -13.82
N LYS A 97 -10.26 -13.91 -13.21
CA LYS A 97 -11.72 -13.93 -13.38
C LYS A 97 -12.41 -12.78 -12.64
N ASN A 98 -11.96 -12.47 -11.41
CA ASN A 98 -12.73 -11.64 -10.50
C ASN A 98 -12.13 -10.24 -10.30
N ILE A 99 -10.83 -10.05 -10.59
CA ILE A 99 -10.09 -8.82 -10.25
C ILE A 99 -9.66 -8.06 -11.50
N CYS A 100 -9.01 -8.74 -12.46
CA CYS A 100 -8.41 -8.06 -13.61
C CYS A 100 -9.42 -7.19 -14.37
N GLY A 101 -9.09 -5.91 -14.55
CA GLY A 101 -9.94 -4.90 -15.17
C GLY A 101 -11.16 -4.47 -14.32
N LYS A 102 -11.31 -4.96 -13.09
CA LYS A 102 -12.46 -4.67 -12.23
C LYS A 102 -12.09 -4.05 -10.90
N VAL A 103 -11.02 -4.50 -10.28
CA VAL A 103 -10.61 -4.08 -8.94
C VAL A 103 -9.15 -3.64 -8.94
N THR A 104 -8.87 -2.54 -8.26
CA THR A 104 -7.51 -2.07 -8.00
C THR A 104 -7.26 -1.93 -6.51
N ARG A 105 -6.01 -2.14 -6.10
CA ARG A 105 -5.55 -1.95 -4.72
C ARG A 105 -4.83 -0.62 -4.59
N GLU A 106 -5.14 0.12 -3.54
CA GLU A 106 -4.44 1.32 -3.07
C GLU A 106 -3.77 1.03 -1.72
N LEU A 107 -2.46 1.22 -1.62
CA LEU A 107 -1.76 1.18 -0.33
C LEU A 107 -2.12 2.42 0.49
N VAL A 108 -2.44 2.23 1.77
CA VAL A 108 -2.52 3.35 2.71
C VAL A 108 -1.09 3.82 3.00
N LYS A 109 -0.76 5.02 2.55
CA LYS A 109 0.60 5.57 2.61
C LYS A 109 1.17 5.54 4.04
N GLY A 110 2.40 5.05 4.17
CA GLY A 110 3.11 4.99 5.45
C GLY A 110 2.62 3.90 6.41
N SER A 111 1.76 2.97 5.96
CA SER A 111 1.23 1.89 6.79
C SER A 111 2.08 0.61 6.77
N ILE A 112 3.05 0.49 5.87
CA ILE A 112 3.89 -0.71 5.80
C ILE A 112 4.82 -0.77 7.00
N GLU A 113 4.83 -1.92 7.63
CA GLU A 113 5.79 -2.34 8.65
C GLU A 113 6.48 -3.62 8.15
N VAL A 114 7.80 -3.71 8.33
CA VAL A 114 8.60 -4.85 7.87
C VAL A 114 9.43 -5.38 9.03
N TYR A 115 9.36 -6.67 9.24
CA TYR A 115 10.08 -7.37 10.31
C TYR A 115 10.93 -8.49 9.70
N PRO A 116 12.24 -8.55 9.99
CA PRO A 116 13.09 -9.60 9.49
C PRO A 116 12.73 -10.96 10.09
N ILE A 117 12.78 -12.01 9.26
CA ILE A 117 12.78 -13.41 9.73
C ILE A 117 14.18 -13.97 9.45
N LYS A 118 14.90 -14.29 10.53
CA LYS A 118 16.27 -14.80 10.43
C LYS A 118 16.37 -16.01 9.50
N ASP A 119 17.32 -15.97 8.59
CA ASP A 119 17.64 -17.05 7.62
C ASP A 119 16.44 -17.44 6.71
N PHE A 120 15.43 -16.58 6.60
CA PHE A 120 14.24 -16.84 5.79
C PHE A 120 13.86 -15.68 4.89
N GLY A 121 13.64 -14.48 5.44
CA GLY A 121 13.16 -13.33 4.69
C GLY A 121 12.51 -12.27 5.56
N ALA A 122 11.24 -11.94 5.32
CA ALA A 122 10.56 -10.87 6.04
C ALA A 122 9.05 -11.11 6.20
N ILE A 123 8.49 -10.51 7.25
CA ILE A 123 7.05 -10.25 7.38
C ILE A 123 6.81 -8.80 6.98
N GLU A 124 5.86 -8.59 6.11
CA GLU A 124 5.26 -7.30 5.77
C GLU A 124 3.86 -7.23 6.37
N ILE A 125 3.53 -6.14 7.03
CA ILE A 125 2.17 -5.84 7.51
C ILE A 125 1.81 -4.45 6.99
N GLY A 126 0.57 -4.26 6.55
CA GLY A 126 0.14 -2.97 6.03
C GLY A 126 -1.37 -2.80 5.99
N LEU A 127 -1.78 -1.62 5.56
CA LEU A 127 -3.17 -1.27 5.33
C LEU A 127 -3.38 -0.95 3.86
N HIS A 128 -4.52 -1.36 3.33
CA HIS A 128 -4.88 -1.11 1.95
C HIS A 128 -6.38 -0.84 1.78
N LYS A 129 -6.74 -0.37 0.62
CA LYS A 129 -8.12 -0.22 0.16
C LYS A 129 -8.25 -0.89 -1.19
N PHE A 130 -9.44 -1.36 -1.49
CA PHE A 130 -9.79 -1.84 -2.81
C PHE A 130 -10.86 -0.96 -3.44
N HIS A 131 -10.70 -0.67 -4.73
CA HIS A 131 -11.62 0.11 -5.52
C HIS A 131 -12.19 -0.79 -6.61
N ASN A 132 -13.50 -0.95 -6.62
CA ASN A 132 -14.21 -1.71 -7.64
C ASN A 132 -14.76 -0.75 -8.70
N ASN A 133 -14.51 -1.00 -9.99
CA ASN A 133 -14.96 -0.15 -11.08
C ASN A 133 -16.49 -0.13 -11.28
N THR A 134 -17.22 -1.06 -10.65
CA THR A 134 -18.69 -1.10 -10.64
C THR A 134 -19.31 -0.23 -9.54
N GLU A 135 -18.50 0.25 -8.60
CA GLU A 135 -18.95 1.12 -7.53
C GLU A 135 -18.99 2.59 -7.97
N PRO A 136 -19.85 3.43 -7.37
CA PRO A 136 -19.82 4.87 -7.60
C PRO A 136 -18.42 5.44 -7.28
N LYS A 137 -17.96 6.41 -8.09
CA LYS A 137 -16.62 7.04 -7.91
C LYS A 137 -16.40 7.66 -6.53
N ASN A 138 -17.45 7.98 -5.80
CA ASN A 138 -17.43 8.52 -4.44
C ASN A 138 -17.71 7.47 -3.35
N ALA A 139 -17.78 6.18 -3.70
CA ALA A 139 -17.91 5.12 -2.72
C ALA A 139 -16.70 5.14 -1.78
N LYS A 140 -16.97 5.04 -0.47
CA LYS A 140 -15.93 4.94 0.54
C LYS A 140 -15.43 3.50 0.60
N SER A 141 -14.20 3.26 0.14
CA SER A 141 -13.54 1.97 0.35
C SER A 141 -13.18 1.78 1.83
N SER A 142 -13.48 0.61 2.37
CA SER A 142 -13.02 0.22 3.72
C SER A 142 -11.50 0.07 3.72
N ILE A 143 -10.88 0.32 4.88
CA ILE A 143 -9.47 0.02 5.07
C ILE A 143 -9.37 -1.42 5.56
N GLY A 144 -8.71 -2.25 4.76
CA GLY A 144 -8.35 -3.62 5.12
C GLY A 144 -6.93 -3.68 5.68
N ARG A 145 -6.63 -4.75 6.38
CA ARG A 145 -5.28 -5.08 6.88
C ARG A 145 -4.76 -6.29 6.13
N PHE A 146 -3.47 -6.27 5.81
CA PHE A 146 -2.83 -7.43 5.20
C PHE A 146 -1.52 -7.79 5.92
N MET A 147 -1.12 -9.05 5.77
CA MET A 147 0.20 -9.55 6.12
C MET A 147 0.70 -10.40 4.97
N ILE A 148 1.97 -10.23 4.61
CA ILE A 148 2.67 -11.04 3.59
C ILE A 148 3.94 -11.59 4.22
N ILE A 149 4.20 -12.89 4.02
CA ILE A 149 5.48 -13.50 4.37
C ILE A 149 6.28 -13.69 3.09
N TRP A 150 7.37 -12.95 3.01
CA TRP A 150 8.34 -12.97 1.93
C TRP A 150 9.48 -13.93 2.26
N LYS A 151 9.74 -14.91 1.39
CA LYS A 151 10.93 -15.77 1.44
C LYS A 151 11.99 -15.21 0.50
N ASN A 152 13.21 -15.10 1.00
CA ASN A 152 14.38 -14.72 0.20
C ASN A 152 15.25 -15.96 -0.07
N ASP A 153 15.43 -16.28 -1.33
CA ASP A 153 16.38 -17.29 -1.76
C ASP A 153 17.39 -16.64 -2.75
N ASN A 154 18.54 -16.24 -2.23
CA ASN A 154 19.61 -15.59 -3.02
C ASN A 154 19.11 -14.38 -3.83
N ASN A 155 18.38 -13.46 -3.18
CA ASN A 155 17.70 -12.30 -3.78
C ASN A 155 16.51 -12.63 -4.69
N ASN A 156 16.13 -13.88 -4.80
CA ASN A 156 14.87 -14.28 -5.41
C ASN A 156 13.76 -14.27 -4.35
N TRP A 157 12.97 -13.23 -4.33
CA TRP A 157 11.92 -13.03 -3.34
C TRP A 157 10.60 -13.65 -3.81
N LYS A 158 9.99 -14.48 -2.95
CA LYS A 158 8.70 -15.12 -3.17
C LYS A 158 7.75 -14.90 -2.01
N ILE A 159 6.47 -14.75 -2.32
CA ILE A 159 5.39 -14.72 -1.34
C ILE A 159 4.99 -16.15 -1.00
N THR A 160 5.13 -16.52 0.27
CA THR A 160 4.77 -17.86 0.76
C THR A 160 3.47 -17.87 1.53
N ARG A 161 3.12 -16.77 2.18
CA ARG A 161 1.86 -16.62 2.95
C ARG A 161 1.29 -15.23 2.75
N VAL A 162 -0.02 -15.17 2.60
CA VAL A 162 -0.81 -13.94 2.58
C VAL A 162 -1.96 -14.07 3.56
N VAL A 163 -2.18 -13.06 4.36
CA VAL A 163 -3.41 -12.87 5.15
C VAL A 163 -4.04 -11.56 4.69
N SER A 164 -5.30 -11.59 4.27
CA SER A 164 -6.04 -10.42 3.79
C SER A 164 -7.35 -10.29 4.55
N LEU A 165 -7.52 -9.18 5.26
CA LEU A 165 -8.64 -8.88 6.15
C LEU A 165 -9.31 -7.56 5.70
N HIS A 166 -10.62 -7.59 5.42
CA HIS A 166 -11.39 -6.49 4.84
C HIS A 166 -12.53 -6.01 5.72
#